data_e4e207867aff2bd2fbbb55a70e26c50c
#
_entry.id   e4e207867aff2bd2fbbb55a70e26c50c
#
_cell.length_a   1.000
_cell.length_b   1.000
_cell.length_c   1.000
_cell.angle_alpha   90.00
_cell.angle_beta   90.00
_cell.angle_gamma   90.00
#
_symmetry.space_group_name_H-M   'P 1'
#
loop_
_entity.id
_entity.type
_entity.pdbx_description
1 polymer ?
#
loop_
_entity_poly.entity_id
_entity_poly.type
_entity_poly.pdbx_seq_one_letter_code
_entity_poly.pdbx_strand_id
1 'polypeptide(L)'
;MQGKLAEAQKNLRVEGTAGGQSVKVTLNGAKEVQEISIAKEAMDPEDPSMLEDLLLAAFKHAAQKADEAMAKATGGMGAGLNIPGLKV
;
A
#
# COMPACT_ATOMS: atom_id res chain seq x y z
N MET A 1 -14.53 -19.86 5.43
CA MET A 1 -13.22 -19.71 5.02
C MET A 1 -12.98 -18.55 4.18
N GLN A 2 -13.65 -18.44 3.07
CA GLN A 2 -13.48 -17.30 2.22
C GLN A 2 -13.83 -16.02 2.94
N GLY A 3 -14.78 -16.10 3.82
CA GLY A 3 -15.21 -14.91 4.55
C GLY A 3 -14.14 -14.33 5.41
N LYS A 4 -13.36 -15.17 6.07
CA LYS A 4 -12.31 -14.69 6.94
C LYS A 4 -11.22 -13.99 6.16
N LEU A 5 -10.83 -14.54 5.03
CA LEU A 5 -9.81 -13.93 4.23
C LEU A 5 -10.29 -12.61 3.66
N ALA A 6 -11.52 -12.57 3.22
CA ALA A 6 -12.09 -11.35 2.68
C ALA A 6 -12.18 -10.27 3.75
N GLU A 7 -12.53 -10.65 4.97
CA GLU A 7 -12.60 -9.70 6.05
C GLU A 7 -11.23 -9.16 6.42
N ALA A 8 -10.23 -10.04 6.44
CA ALA A 8 -8.89 -9.60 6.72
C ALA A 8 -8.42 -8.60 5.68
N GLN A 9 -8.71 -8.86 4.42
CA GLN A 9 -8.34 -7.95 3.37
C GLN A 9 -9.06 -6.61 3.50
N LYS A 10 -10.34 -6.66 3.79
CA LYS A 10 -11.12 -5.44 3.92
C LYS A 10 -10.72 -4.61 5.10
N ASN A 11 -10.39 -5.25 6.20
CA ASN A 11 -10.13 -4.54 7.44
C ASN A 11 -8.69 -4.08 7.59
N LEU A 12 -7.79 -4.64 6.80
CA LEU A 12 -6.41 -4.22 6.86
C LEU A 12 -6.26 -2.83 6.27
N ARG A 13 -5.49 -2.01 6.90
CA ARG A 13 -5.22 -0.69 6.38
C ARG A 13 -3.74 -0.39 6.51
N VAL A 14 -3.14 0.03 5.42
CA VAL A 14 -1.74 0.42 5.39
C VAL A 14 -1.63 1.76 4.71
N GLU A 15 -0.63 2.53 5.11
CA GLU A 15 -0.42 3.83 4.51
C GLU A 15 0.91 3.87 3.80
N GLY A 16 0.91 4.39 2.59
CA GLY A 16 2.12 4.71 1.88
C GLY A 16 2.26 6.21 1.79
N THR A 17 3.47 6.70 1.88
CA THR A 17 3.71 8.13 1.84
C THR A 17 4.80 8.47 0.84
N ALA A 18 4.82 9.70 0.43
CA ALA A 18 5.86 10.23 -0.44
C ALA A 18 6.04 11.70 -0.14
N GLY A 19 7.21 12.24 -0.48
CA GLY A 19 7.47 13.65 -0.27
C GLY A 19 7.43 14.06 1.20
N GLY A 20 7.97 13.22 2.08
CA GLY A 20 7.98 13.54 3.50
C GLY A 20 6.59 13.60 4.08
N GLN A 21 5.70 12.76 3.62
CA GLN A 21 4.32 12.70 4.10
C GLN A 21 3.42 13.78 3.47
N SER A 22 3.89 14.43 2.44
CA SER A 22 3.05 15.37 1.72
C SER A 22 1.92 14.66 1.00
N VAL A 23 2.15 13.42 0.62
CA VAL A 23 1.13 12.60 -0.04
C VAL A 23 1.02 11.29 0.72
N LYS A 24 -0.19 10.92 1.09
CA LYS A 24 -0.45 9.66 1.76
C LYS A 24 -1.55 8.91 1.02
N VAL A 25 -1.36 7.62 0.87
CA VAL A 25 -2.37 6.76 0.27
C VAL A 25 -2.64 5.63 1.23
N THR A 26 -3.90 5.38 1.54
CA THR A 26 -4.30 4.29 2.42
C THR A 26 -4.96 3.21 1.59
N LEU A 27 -4.45 2.00 1.70
CA LEU A 27 -4.99 0.85 1.00
C LEU A 27 -5.43 -0.21 1.99
N ASN A 28 -6.34 -1.07 1.56
CA ASN A 28 -6.67 -2.24 2.36
C ASN A 28 -5.82 -3.42 1.88
N GLY A 29 -6.07 -4.60 2.40
CA GLY A 29 -5.29 -5.78 2.03
C GLY A 29 -5.45 -6.21 0.60
N ALA A 30 -6.57 -5.82 -0.03
CA ALA A 30 -6.80 -6.11 -1.42
C ALA A 30 -6.24 -5.01 -2.33
N LYS A 31 -5.52 -4.07 -1.75
CA LYS A 31 -4.92 -2.94 -2.44
C LYS A 31 -5.95 -2.00 -3.05
N GLU A 32 -7.10 -1.93 -2.41
CA GLU A 32 -8.12 -0.98 -2.81
C GLU A 32 -7.88 0.32 -2.07
N VAL A 33 -8.01 1.44 -2.76
CA VAL A 33 -7.76 2.74 -2.16
C VAL A 33 -8.89 3.10 -1.23
N GLN A 34 -8.54 3.38 0.02
CA GLN A 34 -9.52 3.78 1.02
C GLN A 34 -9.50 5.29 1.21
N GLU A 35 -8.33 5.88 1.10
CA GLU A 35 -8.20 7.29 1.35
C GLU A 35 -6.95 7.84 0.70
N ILE A 36 -6.98 9.08 0.25
CA ILE A 36 -5.82 9.78 -0.26
C ILE A 36 -5.78 11.14 0.42
N SER A 37 -4.63 11.50 0.95
CA SER A 37 -4.44 12.79 1.58
C SER A 37 -3.28 13.50 0.91
N ILE A 38 -3.47 14.73 0.50
CA ILE A 38 -2.46 15.50 -0.21
C ILE A 38 -2.31 16.84 0.49
N ALA A 39 -1.08 17.15 0.92
CA ALA A 39 -0.82 18.43 1.56
C ALA A 39 -0.83 19.54 0.51
N LYS A 40 -1.17 20.72 0.96
CA LYS A 40 -1.24 21.87 0.06
C LYS A 40 0.04 22.10 -0.69
N GLU A 41 1.17 21.95 -0.04
CA GLU A 41 2.43 22.23 -0.67
C GLU A 41 2.77 21.24 -1.79
N ALA A 42 2.10 20.12 -1.82
CA ALA A 42 2.30 19.15 -2.91
C ALA A 42 1.42 19.47 -4.12
N MET A 43 0.48 20.40 -3.96
CA MET A 43 -0.44 20.73 -5.03
C MET A 43 -0.02 22.00 -5.72
N ASP A 44 1.07 21.92 -6.47
CA ASP A 44 1.60 23.06 -7.19
C ASP A 44 1.01 23.07 -8.60
N PRO A 45 0.17 24.05 -8.92
CA PRO A 45 -0.45 24.08 -10.25
C PRO A 45 0.54 24.27 -11.37
N GLU A 46 1.75 24.72 -11.05
CA GLU A 46 2.74 24.90 -12.09
C GLU A 46 3.60 23.67 -12.30
N ASP A 47 3.45 22.69 -11.43
CA ASP A 47 4.24 21.47 -11.56
C ASP A 47 3.37 20.26 -11.25
N PRO A 48 2.41 19.94 -12.10
CA PRO A 48 1.55 18.79 -11.86
C PRO A 48 2.30 17.47 -11.94
N SER A 49 3.42 17.43 -12.66
CA SER A 49 4.21 16.20 -12.75
C SER A 49 4.77 15.79 -11.41
N MET A 50 5.10 16.76 -10.57
CA MET A 50 5.61 16.46 -9.25
C MET A 50 4.56 15.71 -8.45
N LEU A 51 3.33 16.18 -8.49
CA LEU A 51 2.25 15.53 -7.76
C LEU A 51 1.99 14.12 -8.31
N GLU A 52 2.03 13.97 -9.61
CA GLU A 52 1.83 12.67 -10.24
C GLU A 52 2.89 11.69 -9.77
N ASP A 53 4.15 12.12 -9.73
CA ASP A 53 5.23 11.26 -9.29
C ASP A 53 5.10 10.91 -7.81
N LEU A 54 4.70 11.86 -7.01
CA LEU A 54 4.50 11.63 -5.58
C LEU A 54 3.37 10.63 -5.34
N LEU A 55 2.29 10.75 -6.09
CA LEU A 55 1.19 9.81 -5.98
C LEU A 55 1.63 8.41 -6.37
N LEU A 56 2.37 8.31 -7.45
CA LEU A 56 2.85 7.02 -7.91
C LEU A 56 3.74 6.38 -6.84
N ALA A 57 4.64 7.15 -6.26
CA ALA A 57 5.52 6.64 -5.23
C ALA A 57 4.75 6.24 -3.98
N ALA A 58 3.76 7.03 -3.59
CA ALA A 58 2.95 6.72 -2.40
C ALA A 58 2.14 5.45 -2.61
N PHE A 59 1.58 5.26 -3.81
CA PHE A 59 0.85 4.05 -4.13
C PHE A 59 1.76 2.83 -4.08
N LYS A 60 2.94 2.93 -4.65
CA LYS A 60 3.89 1.81 -4.63
C LYS A 60 4.28 1.45 -3.21
N HIS A 61 4.50 2.48 -2.39
CA HIS A 61 4.88 2.27 -1.00
C HIS A 61 3.72 1.58 -0.25
N ALA A 62 2.50 2.06 -0.46
CA ALA A 62 1.34 1.46 0.19
C ALA A 62 1.12 0.03 -0.28
N ALA A 63 1.30 -0.23 -1.57
CA ALA A 63 1.11 -1.57 -2.10
C ALA A 63 2.12 -2.56 -1.51
N GLN A 64 3.36 -2.11 -1.35
CA GLN A 64 4.36 -2.95 -0.71
C GLN A 64 3.98 -3.26 0.72
N LYS A 65 3.51 -2.28 1.45
CA LYS A 65 3.10 -2.49 2.83
C LYS A 65 1.90 -3.42 2.91
N ALA A 66 0.97 -3.30 1.96
CA ALA A 66 -0.18 -4.18 1.94
C ALA A 66 0.25 -5.63 1.72
N ASP A 67 1.19 -5.85 0.81
CA ASP A 67 1.69 -7.18 0.54
C ASP A 67 2.38 -7.76 1.77
N GLU A 68 3.19 -6.95 2.43
CA GLU A 68 3.89 -7.39 3.63
C GLU A 68 2.91 -7.71 4.76
N ALA A 69 1.91 -6.87 4.93
CA ALA A 69 0.93 -7.08 5.98
C ALA A 69 0.10 -8.32 5.72
N MET A 70 -0.27 -8.55 4.48
CA MET A 70 -1.04 -9.75 4.14
C MET A 70 -0.20 -11.01 4.32
N ALA A 71 1.08 -10.94 4.02
CA ALA A 71 1.96 -12.09 4.24
C ALA A 71 2.03 -12.42 5.73
N LYS A 72 2.08 -11.41 6.57
CA LYS A 72 2.09 -11.63 8.00
C LYS A 72 0.76 -12.16 8.50
N ALA A 73 -0.32 -11.65 7.94
CA ALA A 73 -1.66 -12.07 8.36
C ALA A 73 -1.93 -13.52 8.03
N THR A 74 -1.28 -14.05 7.01
CA THR A 74 -1.45 -15.45 6.66
C THR A 74 -0.49 -16.34 7.42
N GLY A 75 0.11 -15.81 8.47
CA GLY A 75 0.91 -16.62 9.35
C GLY A 75 2.22 -17.04 8.79
N GLY A 76 2.70 -16.30 7.86
CA GLY A 76 3.98 -16.64 7.30
C GLY A 76 3.96 -17.78 6.35
N MET A 77 2.79 -18.37 6.10
CA MET A 77 2.69 -19.46 5.20
C MET A 77 3.24 -19.07 3.86
N GLY A 78 2.83 -17.93 3.38
CA GLY A 78 3.29 -17.48 2.10
C GLY A 78 4.76 -17.25 2.08
N ALA A 79 5.27 -16.70 3.13
CA ALA A 79 6.68 -16.46 3.22
C ALA A 79 7.45 -17.74 3.19
N GLY A 80 6.97 -18.70 3.88
CA GLY A 80 7.64 -19.97 3.92
C GLY A 80 7.68 -20.62 2.58
N LEU A 81 6.64 -20.48 1.82
CA LEU A 81 6.61 -21.07 0.53
C LEU A 81 7.46 -20.33 -0.44
N ASN A 82 7.53 -19.07 -0.25
CA ASN A 82 8.22 -18.31 -1.16
C ASN A 82 9.60 -18.51 -1.20
N ILE A 83 9.97 -18.88 -0.18
CA ILE A 83 11.21 -18.94 -0.14
C ILE A 83 11.83 -19.75 -0.93
N PRO A 84 11.51 -20.26 -1.03
CA PRO A 84 12.24 -20.80 -1.64
C PRO A 84 12.22 -20.37 -2.86
N GLY A 85 11.96 -20.33 -2.84
CA GLY A 85 12.12 -20.14 -3.51
C GLY A 85 11.75 -19.76 -4.47
N LEU A 86 11.47 -19.64 -4.51
CA LEU A 86 11.18 -19.04 -5.05
C LEU A 86 11.80 -18.29 -5.52
N LYS A 87 12.18 -18.20 -5.32
CA LYS A 87 12.75 -17.65 -5.53
C LYS A 87 13.60 -17.64 -5.55
N VAL A 88 13.60 -18.25 -5.58
CA VAL A 88 14.10 -18.41 -5.28
C VAL A 88 14.52 -18.51 -5.33
#